data_09428bb4e13a2a26270909bedfbaa5d7
#
_entry.id   09428bb4e13a2a26270909bedfbaa5d7
#
_cell.length_a   1.000
_cell.length_b   1.000
_cell.length_c   1.000
_cell.angle_alpha   90.00
_cell.angle_beta   90.00
_cell.angle_gamma   90.00
#
_symmetry.space_group_name_H-M   'P 1'
#
loop_
_entity.id
_entity.type
_entity.pdbx_description
1 polymer ?
#
loop_
_entity_poly.entity_id
_entity_poly.type
_entity_poly.pdbx_seq_one_letter_code
_entity_poly.pdbx_strand_id
1 'polypeptide(L)'
;YLPIFSAWVEKASEKAQLWFLAAWGITTLLPYYYEYVSPYLWGSCSWNSFGMLYYFAGFNGYLLLGHYLRNKGWSLGRILSFGVPMFLVGFAVTFFGFRHVTSLPEYSDELLELFFTYNSLNVVMMTIPFFLLAKKVNVRSELVRKLLANLTICGFGVYMVHFFFTGPGVLLMRAIGVPVCIQIPAAAVVAF
;
A
#
# COMPACT_ATOMS: atom_id res chain seq x y z
N TYR A 1 18.11 8.72 -0.17
CA TYR A 1 17.05 9.15 -1.10
C TYR A 1 15.94 9.95 -0.39
N LEU A 2 15.33 9.42 0.71
CA LEU A 2 14.24 10.09 1.43
C LEU A 2 14.52 11.54 1.85
N PRO A 3 15.69 11.90 2.41
CA PRO A 3 15.96 13.29 2.78
C PRO A 3 15.95 14.26 1.58
N ILE A 4 16.43 13.81 0.42
CA ILE A 4 16.45 14.63 -0.80
C ILE A 4 15.03 14.80 -1.34
N PHE A 5 14.25 13.71 -1.35
CA PHE A 5 12.88 13.73 -1.83
C PHE A 5 11.96 14.57 -0.93
N SER A 6 12.11 14.47 0.40
CA SER A 6 11.32 15.28 1.34
C SER A 6 11.63 16.78 1.20
N ALA A 7 12.89 17.15 0.99
CA ALA A 7 13.26 18.55 0.76
C ALA A 7 12.65 19.09 -0.56
N TRP A 8 12.53 18.25 -1.58
CA TRP A 8 11.83 18.63 -2.82
C TRP A 8 10.34 18.78 -2.58
N VAL A 9 9.71 17.82 -1.87
CA VAL A 9 8.25 17.84 -1.58
C VAL A 9 7.85 19.11 -0.86
N GLU A 10 8.65 19.58 0.11
CA GLU A 10 8.37 20.81 0.85
C GLU A 10 8.42 22.07 -0.01
N LYS A 11 9.29 22.10 -1.02
CA LYS A 11 9.50 23.27 -1.89
C LYS A 11 8.73 23.21 -3.21
N ALA A 12 8.25 22.05 -3.60
CA ALA A 12 7.57 21.84 -4.88
C ALA A 12 6.22 22.57 -4.91
N SER A 13 5.93 23.22 -6.03
CA SER A 13 4.62 23.81 -6.26
C SER A 13 3.52 22.72 -6.28
N GLU A 14 2.28 23.08 -5.92
CA GLU A 14 1.15 22.15 -5.97
C GLU A 14 1.00 21.51 -7.36
N LYS A 15 1.23 22.28 -8.42
CA LYS A 15 1.19 21.78 -9.79
C LYS A 15 2.26 20.71 -10.06
N ALA A 16 3.49 20.90 -9.57
CA ALA A 16 4.57 19.91 -9.70
C ALA A 16 4.25 18.63 -8.92
N GLN A 17 3.69 18.75 -7.71
CA GLN A 17 3.22 17.62 -6.92
C GLN A 17 2.14 16.82 -7.65
N LEU A 18 1.17 17.49 -8.26
CA LEU A 18 0.10 16.84 -9.04
C LEU A 18 0.63 16.13 -10.29
N TRP A 19 1.59 16.72 -11.01
CA TRP A 19 2.23 16.05 -12.14
C TRP A 19 2.98 14.81 -11.72
N PHE A 20 3.71 14.86 -10.61
CA PHE A 20 4.37 13.68 -10.06
C PHE A 20 3.36 12.60 -9.69
N LEU A 21 2.28 12.97 -8.98
CA LEU A 21 1.21 12.03 -8.60
C LEU A 21 0.49 11.43 -9.81
N ALA A 22 0.32 12.19 -10.89
CA ALA A 22 -0.25 11.68 -12.14
C ALA A 22 0.68 10.65 -12.80
N ALA A 23 1.98 10.94 -12.89
CA ALA A 23 2.97 10.00 -13.39
C ALA A 23 3.05 8.73 -12.51
N TRP A 24 3.04 8.89 -11.19
CA TRP A 24 2.96 7.77 -10.26
C TRP A 24 1.67 6.96 -10.42
N GLY A 25 0.52 7.63 -10.60
CA GLY A 25 -0.76 6.98 -10.86
C GLY A 25 -0.71 6.10 -12.11
N ILE A 26 -0.03 6.54 -13.18
CA ILE A 26 0.19 5.72 -14.37
C ILE A 26 1.01 4.47 -14.01
N THR A 27 2.05 4.60 -13.16
CA THR A 27 2.85 3.42 -12.76
C THR A 27 2.05 2.38 -12.00
N THR A 28 0.99 2.77 -11.28
CA THR A 28 0.12 1.83 -10.55
C THR A 28 -0.82 1.04 -11.46
N LEU A 29 -0.97 1.45 -12.72
CA LEU A 29 -1.71 0.74 -13.74
C LEU A 29 -0.84 -0.26 -14.52
N LEU A 30 0.47 -0.04 -14.58
CA LEU A 30 1.38 -0.90 -15.37
C LEU A 30 1.31 -2.38 -15.01
N PRO A 31 1.19 -2.81 -13.73
CA PRO A 31 1.10 -4.21 -13.38
C PRO A 31 -0.01 -4.96 -14.12
N TYR A 32 -1.14 -4.31 -14.43
CA TYR A 32 -2.25 -4.92 -15.16
C TYR A 32 -2.00 -5.07 -16.67
N TYR A 33 -1.01 -4.36 -17.21
CA TYR A 33 -0.72 -4.32 -18.65
C TYR A 33 0.58 -5.03 -19.05
N TYR A 34 1.33 -5.57 -18.10
CA TYR A 34 2.64 -6.18 -18.39
C TYR A 34 2.59 -7.28 -19.44
N GLU A 35 1.52 -8.06 -19.49
CA GLU A 35 1.36 -9.12 -20.48
C GLU A 35 1.04 -8.59 -21.88
N TYR A 36 0.48 -7.37 -21.98
CA TYR A 36 -0.01 -6.80 -23.24
C TYR A 36 0.94 -5.78 -23.85
N VAL A 37 1.88 -5.25 -23.07
CA VAL A 37 2.77 -4.16 -23.49
C VAL A 37 4.19 -4.68 -23.60
N SER A 38 4.79 -4.51 -24.79
CA SER A 38 6.17 -4.94 -25.01
C SER A 38 7.13 -4.25 -24.03
N PRO A 39 8.03 -5.00 -23.35
CA PRO A 39 9.05 -4.45 -22.48
C PRO A 39 9.90 -3.35 -23.12
N TYR A 40 10.14 -3.46 -24.42
CA TYR A 40 10.93 -2.48 -25.17
C TYR A 40 10.30 -1.09 -25.20
N LEU A 41 8.98 -0.99 -25.23
CA LEU A 41 8.29 0.31 -25.24
C LEU A 41 8.49 1.11 -23.96
N TRP A 42 8.73 0.42 -22.84
CA TRP A 42 8.89 1.03 -21.52
C TRP A 42 10.35 1.12 -21.07
N GLY A 43 11.30 0.52 -21.85
CA GLY A 43 12.70 0.40 -21.43
C GLY A 43 12.86 -0.46 -20.16
N SER A 44 11.94 -1.43 -19.95
CA SER A 44 12.03 -2.33 -18.79
C SER A 44 13.15 -3.36 -18.98
N CYS A 45 13.75 -3.75 -17.87
CA CYS A 45 14.80 -4.75 -17.79
C CYS A 45 14.68 -5.54 -16.47
N SER A 46 15.48 -6.57 -16.27
CA SER A 46 15.40 -7.46 -15.10
C SER A 46 15.45 -6.75 -13.74
N TRP A 47 16.13 -5.62 -13.64
CA TRP A 47 16.23 -4.83 -12.42
C TRP A 47 15.27 -3.62 -12.37
N ASN A 48 14.59 -3.30 -13.47
CA ASN A 48 13.71 -2.15 -13.59
C ASN A 48 12.47 -2.49 -14.44
N SER A 49 11.44 -2.99 -13.81
CA SER A 49 10.16 -3.31 -14.44
C SER A 49 9.31 -2.07 -14.80
N PHE A 50 9.62 -0.89 -14.27
CA PHE A 50 8.90 0.36 -14.52
C PHE A 50 9.48 1.17 -15.68
N GLY A 51 10.61 0.74 -16.26
CA GLY A 51 11.25 1.40 -17.40
C GLY A 51 11.51 2.88 -17.15
N MET A 52 11.10 3.74 -18.08
CA MET A 52 11.27 5.19 -17.98
C MET A 52 10.53 5.82 -16.80
N LEU A 53 9.50 5.18 -16.28
CA LEU A 53 8.70 5.68 -15.15
C LEU A 53 9.27 5.26 -13.78
N TYR A 54 10.42 4.60 -13.73
CA TYR A 54 11.05 4.11 -12.51
C TYR A 54 11.16 5.15 -11.39
N TYR A 55 11.53 6.38 -11.73
CA TYR A 55 11.70 7.47 -10.75
C TYR A 55 10.38 7.91 -10.10
N PHE A 56 9.26 7.65 -10.73
CA PHE A 56 7.93 7.97 -10.21
C PHE A 56 7.28 6.79 -9.48
N ALA A 57 7.79 5.57 -9.68
CA ALA A 57 7.19 4.35 -9.16
C ALA A 57 7.45 4.13 -7.65
N GLY A 58 6.72 3.18 -7.09
CA GLY A 58 6.97 2.69 -5.74
C GLY A 58 6.47 3.60 -4.62
N PHE A 59 7.14 3.55 -3.48
CA PHE A 59 6.72 4.23 -2.24
C PHE A 59 6.82 5.76 -2.29
N ASN A 60 7.58 6.32 -3.24
CA ASN A 60 7.72 7.76 -3.40
C ASN A 60 6.37 8.45 -3.65
N GLY A 61 5.51 7.81 -4.44
CA GLY A 61 4.17 8.31 -4.69
C GLY A 61 3.31 8.33 -3.43
N TYR A 62 3.39 7.31 -2.59
CA TYR A 62 2.67 7.28 -1.30
C TYR A 62 3.13 8.38 -0.35
N LEU A 63 4.43 8.65 -0.29
CA LEU A 63 4.98 9.73 0.53
C LEU A 63 4.44 11.09 0.08
N LEU A 64 4.48 11.35 -1.22
CA LEU A 64 3.93 12.59 -1.78
C LEU A 64 2.41 12.67 -1.65
N LEU A 65 1.69 11.57 -1.89
CA LEU A 65 0.24 11.48 -1.71
C LEU A 65 -0.15 11.78 -0.27
N GLY A 66 0.55 11.19 0.71
CA GLY A 66 0.34 11.46 2.13
C GLY A 66 0.56 12.93 2.48
N HIS A 67 1.65 13.54 1.98
CA HIS A 67 1.91 14.96 2.16
C HIS A 67 0.80 15.84 1.53
N TYR A 68 0.42 15.57 0.31
CA TYR A 68 -0.64 16.28 -0.40
C TYR A 68 -1.99 16.19 0.33
N LEU A 69 -2.40 14.99 0.72
CA LEU A 69 -3.66 14.76 1.43
C LEU A 69 -3.64 15.34 2.86
N ARG A 70 -2.47 15.37 3.52
CA ARG A 70 -2.33 15.98 4.85
C ARG A 70 -2.74 17.45 4.82
N ASN A 71 -2.40 18.17 3.77
CA ASN A 71 -2.66 19.61 3.65
C ASN A 71 -4.10 19.93 3.18
N LYS A 72 -4.89 18.93 2.76
CA LYS A 72 -6.29 19.15 2.33
C LYS A 72 -7.27 18.97 3.48
N GLY A 73 -8.11 19.97 3.67
CA GLY A 73 -9.16 20.01 4.70
C GLY A 73 -10.49 19.41 4.22
N TRP A 74 -10.58 18.10 3.99
CA TRP A 74 -11.84 17.49 3.57
C TRP A 74 -12.81 17.32 4.75
N SER A 75 -14.10 17.59 4.52
CA SER A 75 -15.16 17.28 5.48
C SER A 75 -15.40 15.76 5.56
N LEU A 76 -15.90 15.29 6.72
CA LEU A 76 -16.21 13.86 6.90
C LEU A 76 -17.22 13.36 5.85
N GLY A 77 -18.26 14.17 5.54
CA GLY A 77 -19.25 13.83 4.53
C GLY A 77 -18.60 13.60 3.17
N ARG A 78 -17.68 14.48 2.75
CA ARG A 78 -16.94 14.32 1.48
C ARG A 78 -16.05 13.08 1.49
N ILE A 79 -15.36 12.79 2.62
CA ILE A 79 -14.54 11.60 2.75
C ILE A 79 -15.40 10.34 2.60
N LEU A 80 -16.57 10.30 3.22
CA LEU A 80 -17.46 9.15 3.11
C LEU A 80 -18.08 9.02 1.72
N SER A 81 -18.56 10.13 1.11
CA SER A 81 -19.20 10.10 -0.22
C SER A 81 -18.27 9.61 -1.33
N PHE A 82 -17.01 9.99 -1.31
CA PHE A 82 -16.03 9.58 -2.33
C PHE A 82 -15.17 8.40 -1.87
N GLY A 83 -14.82 8.35 -0.60
CA GLY A 83 -13.93 7.34 -0.07
C GLY A 83 -14.56 5.96 0.01
N VAL A 84 -15.85 5.87 0.42
CA VAL A 84 -16.52 4.56 0.50
C VAL A 84 -16.66 3.92 -0.87
N PRO A 85 -17.20 4.59 -1.92
CA PRO A 85 -17.23 4.00 -3.26
C PRO A 85 -15.83 3.64 -3.78
N MET A 86 -14.84 4.50 -3.58
CA MET A 86 -13.46 4.26 -4.01
C MET A 86 -12.88 3.01 -3.32
N PHE A 87 -13.09 2.87 -2.00
CA PHE A 87 -12.68 1.69 -1.26
C PHE A 87 -13.38 0.42 -1.77
N LEU A 88 -14.71 0.48 -1.99
CA LEU A 88 -15.48 -0.67 -2.47
C LEU A 88 -15.04 -1.11 -3.86
N VAL A 89 -14.73 -0.18 -4.76
CA VAL A 89 -14.19 -0.51 -6.09
C VAL A 89 -12.81 -1.15 -5.96
N GLY A 90 -11.89 -0.56 -5.19
CA GLY A 90 -10.58 -1.14 -4.95
C GLY A 90 -10.66 -2.54 -4.32
N PHE A 91 -11.52 -2.71 -3.32
CA PHE A 91 -11.75 -4.00 -2.69
C PHE A 91 -12.36 -5.03 -3.66
N ALA A 92 -13.32 -4.63 -4.48
CA ALA A 92 -13.93 -5.50 -5.48
C ALA A 92 -12.87 -5.99 -6.50
N VAL A 93 -12.02 -5.09 -6.99
CA VAL A 93 -10.92 -5.47 -7.89
C VAL A 93 -9.98 -6.46 -7.22
N THR A 94 -9.58 -6.21 -5.96
CA THR A 94 -8.75 -7.14 -5.20
C THR A 94 -9.42 -8.50 -5.03
N PHE A 95 -10.65 -8.51 -4.56
CA PHE A 95 -11.39 -9.75 -4.24
C PHE A 95 -11.67 -10.58 -5.49
N PHE A 96 -12.26 -9.98 -6.51
CA PHE A 96 -12.62 -10.69 -7.74
C PHE A 96 -11.39 -11.06 -8.56
N GLY A 97 -10.37 -10.19 -8.59
CA GLY A 97 -9.10 -10.48 -9.25
C GLY A 97 -8.40 -11.67 -8.62
N PHE A 98 -8.24 -11.68 -7.31
CA PHE A 98 -7.67 -12.81 -6.56
C PHE A 98 -8.48 -14.11 -6.80
N ARG A 99 -9.82 -14.03 -6.69
CA ARG A 99 -10.69 -15.17 -6.94
C ARG A 99 -10.56 -15.70 -8.38
N HIS A 100 -10.45 -14.80 -9.35
CA HIS A 100 -10.24 -15.18 -10.76
C HIS A 100 -8.93 -15.94 -10.94
N VAL A 101 -7.82 -15.39 -10.45
CA VAL A 101 -6.51 -16.03 -10.55
C VAL A 101 -6.50 -17.40 -9.89
N THR A 102 -7.05 -17.54 -8.68
CA THR A 102 -7.12 -18.83 -7.97
C THR A 102 -8.05 -19.86 -8.63
N SER A 103 -8.89 -19.46 -9.57
CA SER A 103 -9.73 -20.37 -10.37
C SER A 103 -9.05 -20.88 -11.64
N LEU A 104 -7.90 -20.32 -12.01
CA LEU A 104 -7.13 -20.79 -13.16
C LEU A 104 -6.48 -22.14 -12.85
N PRO A 105 -6.36 -23.05 -13.85
CA PRO A 105 -5.72 -24.35 -13.66
C PRO A 105 -4.25 -24.25 -13.25
N GLU A 106 -3.56 -23.25 -13.78
CA GLU A 106 -2.18 -22.90 -13.46
C GLU A 106 -2.08 -21.40 -13.29
N TYR A 107 -1.39 -20.94 -12.24
CA TYR A 107 -1.10 -19.53 -12.01
C TYR A 107 0.27 -19.36 -11.36
N SER A 108 0.94 -18.26 -11.66
CA SER A 108 2.19 -17.88 -10.99
C SER A 108 1.91 -17.09 -9.73
N ASP A 109 2.86 -17.12 -8.79
CA ASP A 109 2.80 -16.31 -7.57
C ASP A 109 2.75 -14.82 -7.91
N GLU A 110 3.45 -14.39 -8.98
CA GLU A 110 3.45 -13.01 -9.48
C GLU A 110 2.06 -12.57 -9.93
N LEU A 111 1.33 -13.45 -10.63
CA LEU A 111 -0.05 -13.17 -11.05
C LEU A 111 -1.00 -13.10 -9.86
N LEU A 112 -0.78 -13.94 -8.84
CA LEU A 112 -1.55 -13.93 -7.60
C LEU A 112 -1.33 -12.62 -6.84
N GLU A 113 -0.08 -12.15 -6.74
CA GLU A 113 0.30 -10.93 -6.04
C GLU A 113 -0.19 -9.66 -6.73
N LEU A 114 -0.48 -9.71 -8.03
CA LEU A 114 -0.88 -8.56 -8.84
C LEU A 114 -2.00 -7.73 -8.20
N PHE A 115 -3.00 -8.38 -7.62
CA PHE A 115 -4.20 -7.72 -7.10
C PHE A 115 -4.08 -7.22 -5.67
N PHE A 116 -2.97 -7.48 -4.97
CA PHE A 116 -2.73 -6.96 -3.61
C PHE A 116 -1.35 -6.32 -3.41
N THR A 117 -0.56 -6.22 -4.46
CA THR A 117 0.70 -5.49 -4.39
C THR A 117 0.47 -4.00 -4.13
N TYR A 118 1.30 -3.42 -3.27
CA TYR A 118 1.20 -2.00 -2.90
C TYR A 118 1.33 -1.02 -4.07
N ASN A 119 1.91 -1.45 -5.19
CA ASN A 119 2.04 -0.64 -6.41
C ASN A 119 0.81 -0.70 -7.33
N SER A 120 -0.25 -1.40 -6.97
CA SER A 120 -1.46 -1.50 -7.79
C SER A 120 -2.49 -0.44 -7.44
N LEU A 121 -3.23 0.03 -8.43
CA LEU A 121 -4.21 1.10 -8.30
C LEU A 121 -5.31 0.77 -7.28
N ASN A 122 -5.80 -0.47 -7.26
CA ASN A 122 -6.83 -0.92 -6.32
C ASN A 122 -6.39 -0.76 -4.87
N VAL A 123 -5.12 -1.05 -4.54
CA VAL A 123 -4.57 -0.86 -3.20
C VAL A 123 -4.45 0.62 -2.85
N VAL A 124 -4.02 1.46 -3.80
CA VAL A 124 -4.02 2.93 -3.62
C VAL A 124 -5.43 3.44 -3.35
N MET A 125 -6.43 2.98 -4.11
CA MET A 125 -7.84 3.36 -3.93
C MET A 125 -8.38 2.97 -2.55
N MET A 126 -7.97 1.85 -1.99
CA MET A 126 -8.32 1.46 -0.62
C MET A 126 -7.58 2.28 0.44
N THR A 127 -6.32 2.63 0.19
CA THR A 127 -5.45 3.33 1.17
C THR A 127 -5.89 4.77 1.40
N ILE A 128 -6.29 5.49 0.36
CA ILE A 128 -6.66 6.92 0.44
C ILE A 128 -7.77 7.18 1.46
N PRO A 129 -8.93 6.49 1.44
CA PRO A 129 -10.00 6.70 2.42
C PRO A 129 -9.57 6.41 3.85
N PHE A 130 -8.80 5.33 4.06
CA PHE A 130 -8.27 5.02 5.38
C PHE A 130 -7.39 6.13 5.94
N PHE A 131 -6.47 6.66 5.12
CA PHE A 131 -5.61 7.77 5.52
C PHE A 131 -6.43 9.01 5.89
N LEU A 132 -7.42 9.37 5.07
CA LEU A 132 -8.27 10.53 5.30
C LEU A 132 -9.15 10.37 6.55
N LEU A 133 -9.66 9.16 6.82
CA LEU A 133 -10.42 8.86 8.04
C LEU A 133 -9.52 8.87 9.27
N ALA A 134 -8.35 8.24 9.22
CA ALA A 134 -7.39 8.23 10.31
C ALA A 134 -6.99 9.66 10.73
N LYS A 135 -6.83 10.56 9.76
CA LYS A 135 -6.57 11.99 10.03
C LYS A 135 -7.68 12.68 10.83
N LYS A 136 -8.93 12.19 10.81
CA LYS A 136 -10.06 12.72 11.58
C LYS A 136 -10.19 12.15 12.98
N VAL A 137 -9.47 11.04 13.25
CA VAL A 137 -9.51 10.39 14.57
C VAL A 137 -8.77 11.27 15.59
N ASN A 138 -9.47 11.66 16.66
CA ASN A 138 -8.87 12.33 17.78
C ASN A 138 -8.75 11.35 18.96
N VAL A 139 -7.51 10.94 19.25
CA VAL A 139 -7.22 10.01 20.34
C VAL A 139 -7.21 10.78 21.66
N ARG A 140 -8.27 10.63 22.46
CA ARG A 140 -8.42 11.29 23.77
C ARG A 140 -7.69 10.57 24.90
N SER A 141 -7.56 9.25 24.83
CA SER A 141 -6.89 8.45 25.86
C SER A 141 -5.38 8.67 25.83
N GLU A 142 -4.81 9.08 26.95
CA GLU A 142 -3.38 9.28 27.12
C GLU A 142 -2.59 7.98 26.91
N LEU A 143 -3.14 6.87 27.40
CA LEU A 143 -2.54 5.54 27.27
C LEU A 143 -2.46 5.14 25.78
N VAL A 144 -3.55 5.30 25.01
CA VAL A 144 -3.57 4.99 23.58
C VAL A 144 -2.62 5.92 22.81
N ARG A 145 -2.54 7.20 23.19
CA ARG A 145 -1.62 8.15 22.56
C ARG A 145 -0.16 7.75 22.78
N LYS A 146 0.21 7.34 24.00
CA LYS A 146 1.55 6.85 24.31
C LYS A 146 1.87 5.56 23.57
N LEU A 147 0.91 4.63 23.51
CA LEU A 147 1.06 3.38 22.74
C LEU A 147 1.33 3.67 21.26
N LEU A 148 0.50 4.51 20.63
CA LEU A 148 0.67 4.89 19.22
C LEU A 148 1.99 5.62 18.97
N ALA A 149 2.41 6.49 19.87
CA ALA A 149 3.70 7.18 19.77
C ALA A 149 4.86 6.17 19.84
N ASN A 150 4.82 5.23 20.78
CA ASN A 150 5.84 4.19 20.88
C ASN A 150 5.85 3.28 19.64
N LEU A 151 4.68 2.85 19.15
CA LEU A 151 4.57 2.08 17.90
C LEU A 151 5.13 2.85 16.70
N THR A 152 4.97 4.17 16.65
CA THR A 152 5.51 5.00 15.57
C THR A 152 7.04 5.07 15.66
N ILE A 153 7.59 5.26 16.87
CA ILE A 153 9.04 5.33 17.09
C ILE A 153 9.69 3.97 16.83
N CYS A 154 9.08 2.89 17.33
CA CYS A 154 9.59 1.54 17.16
C CYS A 154 9.23 0.92 15.79
N GLY A 155 8.31 1.53 15.04
CA GLY A 155 7.71 0.95 13.84
C GLY A 155 8.72 0.53 12.77
N PHE A 156 9.79 1.29 12.60
CA PHE A 156 10.86 0.89 11.70
C PHE A 156 11.60 -0.37 12.19
N GLY A 157 11.91 -0.43 13.48
CA GLY A 157 12.53 -1.61 14.08
C GLY A 157 11.62 -2.84 13.96
N VAL A 158 10.33 -2.70 14.29
CA VAL A 158 9.31 -3.74 14.13
C VAL A 158 9.23 -4.18 12.66
N TYR A 159 9.20 -3.24 11.71
CA TYR A 159 9.21 -3.54 10.28
C TYR A 159 10.44 -4.35 9.85
N MET A 160 11.61 -4.04 10.39
CA MET A 160 12.84 -4.79 10.07
C MET A 160 12.86 -6.20 10.64
N VAL A 161 12.28 -6.40 11.83
CA VAL A 161 12.36 -7.70 12.54
C VAL A 161 11.17 -8.61 12.28
N HIS A 162 9.98 -8.09 11.92
CA HIS A 162 8.75 -8.89 11.75
C HIS A 162 8.93 -10.04 10.77
N PHE A 163 9.72 -9.84 9.72
CA PHE A 163 10.01 -10.86 8.71
C PHE A 163 10.60 -12.14 9.32
N PHE A 164 11.50 -11.99 10.31
CA PHE A 164 12.12 -13.13 11.00
C PHE A 164 11.14 -13.87 11.90
N PHE A 165 10.10 -13.22 12.40
CA PHE A 165 9.12 -13.80 13.32
C PHE A 165 7.86 -14.32 12.64
N THR A 166 7.58 -13.91 11.40
CA THR A 166 6.37 -14.33 10.68
C THR A 166 6.35 -15.83 10.42
N GLY A 167 7.46 -16.40 9.91
CA GLY A 167 7.57 -17.83 9.67
C GLY A 167 7.44 -18.68 10.95
N PRO A 168 8.27 -18.46 11.97
CA PRO A 168 8.13 -19.12 13.27
C PRO A 168 6.75 -18.93 13.91
N GLY A 169 6.14 -17.75 13.80
CA GLY A 169 4.79 -17.46 14.29
C GLY A 169 3.73 -18.35 13.64
N VAL A 170 3.77 -18.50 12.32
CA VAL A 170 2.84 -19.39 11.59
C VAL A 170 3.06 -20.86 11.99
N LEU A 171 4.31 -21.31 12.12
CA LEU A 171 4.63 -22.66 12.55
C LEU A 171 4.11 -22.95 13.97
N LEU A 172 4.28 -21.99 14.88
CA LEU A 172 3.75 -22.09 16.24
C LEU A 172 2.22 -22.22 16.23
N MET A 173 1.52 -21.36 15.47
CA MET A 173 0.06 -21.40 15.36
C MET A 173 -0.45 -22.74 14.79
N ARG A 174 0.29 -23.32 13.84
CA ARG A 174 -0.01 -24.67 13.32
C ARG A 174 0.19 -25.74 14.38
N ALA A 175 1.28 -25.66 15.14
CA ALA A 175 1.61 -26.64 16.17
C ALA A 175 0.56 -26.70 17.31
N ILE A 176 -0.05 -25.56 17.66
CA ILE A 176 -1.13 -25.49 18.66
C ILE A 176 -2.54 -25.67 18.07
N GLY A 177 -2.64 -26.05 16.79
CA GLY A 177 -3.91 -26.42 16.14
C GLY A 177 -4.86 -25.25 15.86
N VAL A 178 -4.37 -24.01 15.76
CA VAL A 178 -5.19 -22.84 15.41
C VAL A 178 -5.78 -23.03 13.99
N PRO A 179 -7.08 -22.78 13.77
CA PRO A 179 -7.69 -22.85 12.44
C PRO A 179 -6.98 -21.92 11.43
N VAL A 180 -6.85 -22.38 10.18
CA VAL A 180 -6.09 -21.66 9.11
C VAL A 180 -6.53 -20.20 8.94
N CYS A 181 -7.83 -19.93 9.01
CA CYS A 181 -8.38 -18.58 8.90
C CYS A 181 -7.93 -17.62 10.02
N ILE A 182 -7.48 -18.15 11.18
CA ILE A 182 -7.02 -17.37 12.33
C ILE A 182 -5.50 -17.38 12.42
N GLN A 183 -4.82 -18.33 11.78
CA GLN A 183 -3.35 -18.46 11.85
C GLN A 183 -2.61 -17.19 11.43
N ILE A 184 -3.03 -16.57 10.30
CA ILE A 184 -2.37 -15.36 9.77
C ILE A 184 -2.53 -14.17 10.72
N PRO A 185 -3.75 -13.77 11.15
CA PRO A 185 -3.90 -12.67 12.08
C PRO A 185 -3.27 -12.97 13.46
N ALA A 186 -3.32 -14.21 13.95
CA ALA A 186 -2.68 -14.60 15.19
C ALA A 186 -1.15 -14.56 15.08
N ALA A 187 -0.57 -15.06 13.99
CA ALA A 187 0.87 -14.96 13.74
C ALA A 187 1.34 -13.51 13.59
N ALA A 188 0.53 -12.65 12.98
CA ALA A 188 0.82 -11.21 12.91
C ALA A 188 0.88 -10.59 14.32
N VAL A 189 -0.04 -10.91 15.23
CA VAL A 189 -0.01 -10.42 16.62
C VAL A 189 1.22 -10.91 17.38
N VAL A 190 1.69 -12.12 17.10
CA VAL A 190 2.90 -12.68 17.74
C VAL A 190 4.18 -12.06 17.16
N ALA A 191 4.15 -11.68 15.88
CA ALA A 191 5.29 -11.09 15.18
C ALA A 191 5.48 -9.58 15.48
N PHE A 192 4.45 -8.91 15.98
CA PHE A 192 4.43 -7.49 16.37
C PHE A 192 4.37 -7.27 17.87
#